data_5851dc7ce5df424b44c44f7533a935de
#
_entry.id   5851dc7ce5df424b44c44f7533a935de
#
_cell.length_a   1.000
_cell.length_b   1.000
_cell.length_c   1.000
_cell.angle_alpha   90.00
_cell.angle_beta   90.00
_cell.angle_gamma   90.00
#
_symmetry.space_group_name_H-M   'P 1'
#
loop_
_entity.id
_entity.type
_entity.pdbx_description
1 polymer ?
#
loop_
_entity_poly.entity_id
_entity_poly.type
_entity_poly.pdbx_seq_one_letter_code
_entity_poly.pdbx_strand_id
1 'polypeptide(L)'
;VDFKDKELIIFDFDGTLINSIPDLTLAINKMLSHYKLSSLTVKQVTPFIGNGAKPLVKRALEYSIKDEKISKELLDEAFKIYFSAYKEVTCAETYMYAGVLETLNYLNEKGYKMVICTNKPFGFVEPILDKLSIKHFFKCWVGEDSLSEKKPNAMPLFHLANEMNTTIEKSIMVGDSKNDILAAQNASMESIGVSYGYNYNENISDYNPSIVVDSFSDLQELF
;
A
#
# COMPACT_ATOMS: atom_id res chain seq x y z
N VAL A 1 9.21 16.71 -16.93
CA VAL A 1 9.41 16.68 -15.46
C VAL A 1 10.42 15.58 -15.18
N ASP A 2 11.45 15.84 -14.39
CA ASP A 2 12.33 14.80 -13.86
C ASP A 2 12.55 15.05 -12.34
N PHE A 3 13.00 14.04 -11.64
CA PHE A 3 13.19 14.05 -10.18
C PHE A 3 14.64 13.66 -9.80
N LYS A 4 15.59 13.93 -10.68
CA LYS A 4 17.02 13.61 -10.50
C LYS A 4 17.67 14.35 -9.32
N ASP A 5 17.02 15.41 -8.84
CA ASP A 5 17.48 16.16 -7.65
C ASP A 5 17.00 15.55 -6.33
N LYS A 6 16.14 14.52 -6.37
CA LYS A 6 15.66 13.81 -5.17
C LYS A 6 16.73 12.89 -4.60
N GLU A 7 16.64 12.63 -3.32
CA GLU A 7 17.53 11.75 -2.56
C GLU A 7 16.80 10.56 -1.95
N LEU A 8 15.49 10.73 -1.67
CA LEU A 8 14.63 9.74 -1.03
C LEU A 8 13.39 9.48 -1.87
N ILE A 9 13.15 8.20 -2.17
CA ILE A 9 11.90 7.74 -2.79
C ILE A 9 11.12 6.94 -1.75
N ILE A 10 9.91 7.38 -1.44
CA ILE A 10 8.98 6.73 -0.52
C ILE A 10 7.94 6.01 -1.35
N PHE A 11 7.89 4.70 -1.28
CA PHE A 11 6.93 3.88 -2.02
C PHE A 11 5.76 3.48 -1.14
N ASP A 12 4.54 3.50 -1.67
CA ASP A 12 3.50 2.61 -1.16
C ASP A 12 3.82 1.16 -1.51
N PHE A 13 3.10 0.23 -0.91
CA PHE A 13 3.38 -1.20 -1.03
C PHE A 13 2.33 -1.92 -1.86
N ASP A 14 1.11 -2.08 -1.28
CA ASP A 14 -0.01 -2.77 -1.92
C ASP A 14 -0.61 -1.93 -3.05
N GLY A 15 -0.57 -2.37 -4.29
CA GLY A 15 -1.05 -1.64 -5.47
C GLY A 15 0.03 -0.85 -6.19
N THR A 16 1.17 -0.61 -5.56
CA THR A 16 2.31 0.10 -6.14
C THR A 16 3.47 -0.84 -6.48
N LEU A 17 4.02 -1.52 -5.48
CA LEU A 17 5.11 -2.48 -5.66
C LEU A 17 4.59 -3.90 -5.91
N ILE A 18 3.51 -4.27 -5.23
CA ILE A 18 2.98 -5.63 -5.22
C ILE A 18 1.47 -5.68 -5.47
N ASN A 19 1.03 -6.77 -6.07
CA ASN A 19 -0.37 -7.15 -6.09
C ASN A 19 -0.62 -8.21 -5.00
N SER A 20 -1.23 -7.79 -3.90
CA SER A 20 -1.57 -8.65 -2.77
C SER A 20 -3.07 -9.03 -2.72
N ILE A 21 -3.87 -8.56 -3.67
CA ILE A 21 -5.34 -8.79 -3.69
C ILE A 21 -5.71 -10.26 -3.58
N PRO A 22 -5.03 -11.21 -4.26
CA PRO A 22 -5.37 -12.62 -4.13
C PRO A 22 -5.32 -13.10 -2.69
N ASP A 23 -4.25 -12.83 -1.95
CA ASP A 23 -4.09 -13.26 -0.57
C ASP A 23 -5.06 -12.54 0.38
N LEU A 24 -5.29 -11.24 0.18
CA LEU A 24 -6.30 -10.48 0.93
C LEU A 24 -7.70 -11.08 0.72
N THR A 25 -8.03 -11.48 -0.51
CA THR A 25 -9.31 -12.11 -0.85
C THR A 25 -9.44 -13.50 -0.20
N LEU A 26 -8.38 -14.29 -0.20
CA LEU A 26 -8.37 -15.59 0.50
C LEU A 26 -8.64 -15.43 1.99
N ALA A 27 -7.96 -14.49 2.65
CA ALA A 27 -8.15 -14.22 4.07
C ALA A 27 -9.57 -13.69 4.39
N ILE A 28 -10.11 -12.78 3.57
CA ILE A 28 -11.50 -12.32 3.67
C ILE A 28 -12.47 -13.49 3.53
N ASN A 29 -12.28 -14.36 2.56
CA ASN A 29 -13.18 -15.50 2.34
C ASN A 29 -13.11 -16.53 3.47
N LYS A 30 -11.94 -16.76 4.08
CA LYS A 30 -11.82 -17.57 5.30
C LYS A 30 -12.63 -16.95 6.45
N MET A 31 -12.54 -15.65 6.65
CA MET A 31 -13.31 -14.93 7.66
C MET A 31 -14.82 -14.99 7.37
N LEU A 32 -15.26 -14.75 6.13
CA LEU A 32 -16.67 -14.84 5.74
C LEU A 32 -17.24 -16.25 5.93
N SER A 33 -16.46 -17.29 5.61
CA SER A 33 -16.85 -18.70 5.80
C SER A 33 -17.13 -19.02 7.27
N HIS A 34 -16.40 -18.43 8.22
CA HIS A 34 -16.66 -18.59 9.66
C HIS A 34 -18.10 -18.15 10.02
N TYR A 35 -18.60 -17.10 9.38
CA TYR A 35 -19.98 -16.59 9.56
C TYR A 35 -20.99 -17.22 8.59
N LYS A 36 -20.60 -18.26 7.84
CA LYS A 36 -21.45 -18.92 6.82
C LYS A 36 -21.96 -17.95 5.74
N LEU A 37 -21.18 -16.90 5.47
CA LEU A 37 -21.45 -15.93 4.40
C LEU A 37 -20.80 -16.40 3.09
N SER A 38 -21.36 -15.94 1.97
CA SER A 38 -20.86 -16.27 0.63
C SER A 38 -19.48 -15.67 0.38
N SER A 39 -18.62 -16.41 -0.33
CA SER A 39 -17.32 -15.93 -0.75
C SER A 39 -17.43 -14.76 -1.73
N LEU A 40 -16.47 -13.86 -1.66
CA LEU A 40 -16.30 -12.73 -2.57
C LEU A 40 -15.22 -13.03 -3.61
N THR A 41 -15.39 -12.49 -4.80
CA THR A 41 -14.38 -12.52 -5.86
C THR A 41 -13.33 -11.45 -5.62
N VAL A 42 -12.14 -11.60 -6.22
CA VAL A 42 -11.08 -10.58 -6.25
C VAL A 42 -11.65 -9.21 -6.67
N LYS A 43 -12.45 -9.17 -7.73
CA LYS A 43 -13.08 -7.94 -8.24
C LYS A 43 -13.97 -7.23 -7.20
N GLN A 44 -14.65 -7.99 -6.35
CA GLN A 44 -15.50 -7.44 -5.29
C GLN A 44 -14.70 -6.91 -4.10
N VAL A 45 -13.55 -7.55 -3.79
CA VAL A 45 -12.69 -7.16 -2.67
C VAL A 45 -11.79 -5.95 -3.02
N THR A 46 -11.35 -5.83 -4.28
CA THR A 46 -10.46 -4.75 -4.74
C THR A 46 -10.85 -3.35 -4.26
N PRO A 47 -12.13 -2.90 -4.37
CA PRO A 47 -12.51 -1.55 -3.93
C PRO A 47 -12.48 -1.34 -2.41
N PHE A 48 -12.27 -2.38 -1.62
CA PHE A 48 -12.25 -2.29 -0.16
C PHE A 48 -10.86 -1.96 0.39
N ILE A 49 -9.80 -2.12 -0.44
CA ILE A 49 -8.40 -2.00 -0.08
C ILE A 49 -7.96 -0.53 -0.02
N GLY A 50 -6.91 -0.20 0.77
CA GLY A 50 -6.22 1.09 0.77
C GLY A 50 -6.27 1.85 2.10
N ASN A 51 -7.29 1.62 2.95
CA ASN A 51 -7.41 2.31 4.24
C ASN A 51 -6.95 1.47 5.45
N GLY A 52 -6.27 0.35 5.20
CA GLY A 52 -5.81 -0.57 6.23
C GLY A 52 -6.72 -1.78 6.43
N ALA A 53 -6.29 -2.69 7.31
CA ALA A 53 -6.89 -4.00 7.44
C ALA A 53 -8.29 -3.98 8.08
N LYS A 54 -8.52 -3.16 9.10
CA LYS A 54 -9.83 -3.10 9.77
C LYS A 54 -10.94 -2.52 8.90
N PRO A 55 -10.73 -1.43 8.12
CA PRO A 55 -11.67 -0.96 7.11
C PRO A 55 -11.95 -1.99 6.00
N LEU A 56 -10.97 -2.76 5.56
CA LEU A 56 -11.16 -3.84 4.59
C LEU A 56 -12.15 -4.89 5.12
N VAL A 57 -11.95 -5.38 6.34
CA VAL A 57 -12.85 -6.35 7.00
C VAL A 57 -14.25 -5.78 7.15
N LYS A 58 -14.37 -4.53 7.58
CA LYS A 58 -15.67 -3.85 7.75
C LYS A 58 -16.45 -3.81 6.44
N ARG A 59 -15.82 -3.35 5.35
CA ARG A 59 -16.45 -3.26 4.02
C ARG A 59 -16.85 -4.63 3.49
N ALA A 60 -16.06 -5.66 3.72
CA ALA A 60 -16.40 -7.03 3.33
C ALA A 60 -17.64 -7.57 4.06
N LEU A 61 -17.75 -7.29 5.38
CA LEU A 61 -18.93 -7.64 6.17
C LEU A 61 -20.16 -6.85 5.71
N GLU A 62 -20.06 -5.53 5.59
CA GLU A 62 -21.17 -4.66 5.11
C GLU A 62 -21.69 -5.12 3.75
N TYR A 63 -20.78 -5.45 2.84
CA TYR A 63 -21.14 -5.97 1.51
C TYR A 63 -21.88 -7.32 1.59
N SER A 64 -21.47 -8.21 2.50
CA SER A 64 -21.98 -9.59 2.58
C SER A 64 -23.27 -9.71 3.39
N ILE A 65 -23.45 -8.90 4.44
CA ILE A 65 -24.63 -8.94 5.34
C ILE A 65 -25.78 -8.08 4.81
N LYS A 66 -25.51 -7.08 3.99
CA LYS A 66 -26.43 -6.18 3.25
C LYS A 66 -27.30 -5.25 4.08
N ASP A 67 -28.03 -5.75 5.08
CA ASP A 67 -29.08 -4.97 5.79
C ASP A 67 -28.78 -4.81 7.29
N GLU A 68 -27.70 -5.37 7.80
CA GLU A 68 -27.33 -5.32 9.21
C GLU A 68 -26.22 -4.30 9.49
N LYS A 69 -26.38 -3.50 10.53
CA LYS A 69 -25.29 -2.65 11.02
C LYS A 69 -24.22 -3.51 11.65
N ILE A 70 -22.99 -3.37 11.18
CA ILE A 70 -21.85 -4.05 11.76
C ILE A 70 -21.58 -3.46 13.15
N SER A 71 -21.82 -4.27 14.20
CA SER A 71 -21.48 -3.88 15.57
C SER A 71 -19.96 -3.84 15.76
N LYS A 72 -19.52 -3.11 16.76
CA LYS A 72 -18.09 -3.06 17.12
C LYS A 72 -17.57 -4.44 17.51
N GLU A 73 -18.35 -5.20 18.26
CA GLU A 73 -18.01 -6.54 18.74
C GLU A 73 -17.82 -7.50 17.57
N LEU A 74 -18.76 -7.52 16.62
CA LEU A 74 -18.68 -8.33 15.40
C LEU A 74 -17.45 -7.95 14.56
N LEU A 75 -17.20 -6.64 14.39
CA LEU A 75 -16.03 -6.18 13.65
C LEU A 75 -14.72 -6.59 14.32
N ASP A 76 -14.62 -6.47 15.64
CA ASP A 76 -13.41 -6.82 16.38
C ASP A 76 -13.14 -8.34 16.36
N GLU A 77 -14.18 -9.17 16.42
CA GLU A 77 -14.06 -10.62 16.24
C GLU A 77 -13.66 -11.01 14.82
N ALA A 78 -14.35 -10.51 13.83
CA ALA A 78 -14.07 -10.76 12.41
C ALA A 78 -12.66 -10.31 12.02
N PHE A 79 -12.21 -9.18 12.56
CA PHE A 79 -10.84 -8.70 12.35
C PHE A 79 -9.80 -9.69 12.88
N LYS A 80 -10.00 -10.28 14.06
CA LYS A 80 -9.09 -11.31 14.61
C LYS A 80 -9.03 -12.55 13.73
N ILE A 81 -10.20 -13.00 13.23
CA ILE A 81 -10.29 -14.16 12.33
C ILE A 81 -9.56 -13.86 11.01
N TYR A 82 -9.85 -12.71 10.40
CA TYR A 82 -9.17 -12.25 9.19
C TYR A 82 -7.65 -12.18 9.38
N PHE A 83 -7.20 -11.57 10.48
CA PHE A 83 -5.77 -11.36 10.76
C PHE A 83 -5.03 -12.70 10.91
N SER A 84 -5.65 -13.67 11.61
CA SER A 84 -5.12 -15.04 11.71
C SER A 84 -5.07 -15.72 10.33
N ALA A 85 -6.15 -15.63 9.56
CA ALA A 85 -6.23 -16.20 8.23
C ALA A 85 -5.19 -15.59 7.28
N TYR A 86 -4.98 -14.26 7.34
CA TYR A 86 -4.00 -13.58 6.51
C TYR A 86 -2.55 -14.00 6.84
N LYS A 87 -2.23 -14.22 8.14
CA LYS A 87 -0.92 -14.76 8.53
C LYS A 87 -0.60 -16.10 7.86
N GLU A 88 -1.60 -16.97 7.69
CA GLU A 88 -1.41 -18.28 7.05
C GLU A 88 -1.15 -18.21 5.54
N VAL A 89 -1.73 -17.20 4.88
CA VAL A 89 -1.66 -17.06 3.41
C VAL A 89 -0.76 -15.90 2.96
N THR A 90 -0.07 -15.23 3.88
CA THR A 90 0.78 -14.07 3.53
C THR A 90 1.79 -14.42 2.44
N CYS A 91 1.71 -13.72 1.32
CA CYS A 91 2.53 -13.92 0.13
C CYS A 91 2.46 -15.35 -0.47
N ALA A 92 1.27 -15.98 -0.45
CA ALA A 92 1.02 -17.24 -1.14
C ALA A 92 0.83 -17.02 -2.64
N GLU A 93 0.02 -16.02 -2.99
CA GLU A 93 -0.34 -15.63 -4.36
C GLU A 93 0.08 -14.17 -4.67
N THR A 94 0.66 -13.46 -3.69
CA THR A 94 1.18 -12.09 -3.87
C THR A 94 2.38 -12.09 -4.81
N TYR A 95 2.42 -11.14 -5.74
CA TYR A 95 3.51 -10.97 -6.70
C TYR A 95 3.84 -9.49 -6.91
N MET A 96 5.07 -9.20 -7.40
CA MET A 96 5.47 -7.87 -7.83
C MET A 96 4.82 -7.51 -9.16
N TYR A 97 4.46 -6.23 -9.33
CA TYR A 97 4.10 -5.73 -10.65
C TYR A 97 5.26 -5.80 -11.63
N ALA A 98 4.93 -5.87 -12.92
CA ALA A 98 5.94 -5.87 -13.98
C ALA A 98 6.86 -4.64 -13.90
N GLY A 99 8.15 -4.84 -14.09
CA GLY A 99 9.15 -3.77 -14.05
C GLY A 99 9.60 -3.34 -12.66
N VAL A 100 8.99 -3.83 -11.57
CA VAL A 100 9.35 -3.42 -10.19
C VAL A 100 10.77 -3.83 -9.86
N LEU A 101 11.14 -5.08 -10.06
CA LEU A 101 12.48 -5.56 -9.68
C LEU A 101 13.58 -4.83 -10.46
N GLU A 102 13.40 -4.68 -11.76
CA GLU A 102 14.34 -4.00 -12.65
C GLU A 102 14.52 -2.52 -12.26
N THR A 103 13.41 -1.85 -11.95
CA THR A 103 13.44 -0.43 -11.56
C THR A 103 14.04 -0.24 -10.17
N LEU A 104 13.74 -1.12 -9.20
CA LEU A 104 14.39 -1.07 -7.87
C LEU A 104 15.92 -1.25 -7.98
N ASN A 105 16.39 -2.17 -8.83
CA ASN A 105 17.81 -2.32 -9.13
C ASN A 105 18.40 -1.03 -9.72
N TYR A 106 17.77 -0.47 -10.75
CA TYR A 106 18.21 0.77 -11.37
C TYR A 106 18.33 1.93 -10.37
N LEU A 107 17.28 2.15 -9.55
CA LEU A 107 17.28 3.21 -8.55
C LEU A 107 18.35 3.00 -7.46
N ASN A 108 18.58 1.75 -7.06
CA ASN A 108 19.63 1.41 -6.10
C ASN A 108 21.03 1.67 -6.69
N GLU A 109 21.28 1.31 -7.95
CA GLU A 109 22.53 1.59 -8.65
C GLU A 109 22.80 3.10 -8.81
N LYS A 110 21.74 3.90 -8.97
CA LYS A 110 21.80 5.37 -9.00
C LYS A 110 22.03 5.99 -7.61
N GLY A 111 21.94 5.19 -6.53
CA GLY A 111 22.20 5.65 -5.17
C GLY A 111 21.01 6.29 -4.44
N TYR A 112 19.80 6.19 -4.97
CA TYR A 112 18.59 6.68 -4.29
C TYR A 112 18.33 5.89 -3.00
N LYS A 113 17.98 6.59 -1.92
CA LYS A 113 17.44 5.97 -0.72
C LYS A 113 16.01 5.56 -0.99
N MET A 114 15.64 4.33 -0.66
CA MET A 114 14.29 3.81 -0.85
C MET A 114 13.72 3.33 0.48
N VAL A 115 12.46 3.70 0.76
CA VAL A 115 11.72 3.32 1.97
C VAL A 115 10.26 3.02 1.60
N ILE A 116 9.53 2.33 2.49
CA ILE A 116 8.11 2.03 2.29
C ILE A 116 7.24 2.76 3.31
N CYS A 117 6.15 3.37 2.84
CA CYS A 117 5.09 3.95 3.65
C CYS A 117 3.75 3.34 3.24
N THR A 118 3.20 2.45 4.04
CA THR A 118 1.99 1.71 3.70
C THR A 118 0.91 1.76 4.78
N ASN A 119 -0.36 1.67 4.37
CA ASN A 119 -1.50 1.45 5.28
C ASN A 119 -1.73 -0.04 5.60
N LYS A 120 -0.83 -0.92 5.14
CA LYS A 120 -0.78 -2.33 5.57
C LYS A 120 -0.26 -2.43 7.01
N PRO A 121 -0.76 -3.35 7.87
CA PRO A 121 -0.17 -3.58 9.18
C PRO A 121 1.31 -3.93 9.10
N PHE A 122 2.14 -3.28 9.92
CA PHE A 122 3.62 -3.37 9.90
C PHE A 122 4.14 -4.81 9.88
N GLY A 123 3.54 -5.68 10.70
CA GLY A 123 3.99 -7.06 10.83
C GLY A 123 3.87 -7.94 9.57
N PHE A 124 3.18 -7.46 8.52
CA PHE A 124 3.09 -8.19 7.25
C PHE A 124 4.07 -7.69 6.18
N VAL A 125 4.71 -6.54 6.38
CA VAL A 125 5.58 -5.94 5.37
C VAL A 125 6.85 -6.77 5.20
N GLU A 126 7.61 -6.96 6.28
CA GLU A 126 8.89 -7.68 6.25
C GLU A 126 8.78 -9.12 5.70
N PRO A 127 7.83 -9.96 6.14
CA PRO A 127 7.69 -11.32 5.59
C PRO A 127 7.44 -11.35 4.08
N ILE A 128 6.72 -10.37 3.54
CA ILE A 128 6.49 -10.26 2.10
C ILE A 128 7.77 -9.82 1.38
N LEU A 129 8.47 -8.82 1.91
CA LEU A 129 9.75 -8.35 1.35
C LEU A 129 10.80 -9.46 1.30
N ASP A 130 10.90 -10.27 2.36
CA ASP A 130 11.81 -11.41 2.42
C ASP A 130 11.42 -12.49 1.38
N LYS A 131 10.13 -12.83 1.28
CA LYS A 131 9.64 -13.85 0.36
C LYS A 131 9.80 -13.45 -1.10
N LEU A 132 9.66 -12.16 -1.41
CA LEU A 132 9.91 -11.61 -2.74
C LEU A 132 11.39 -11.27 -2.99
N SER A 133 12.27 -11.43 -1.99
CA SER A 133 13.71 -11.16 -2.06
C SER A 133 14.05 -9.71 -2.42
N ILE A 134 13.21 -8.73 -2.02
CA ILE A 134 13.39 -7.30 -2.30
C ILE A 134 13.68 -6.46 -1.06
N LYS A 135 13.75 -7.05 0.11
CA LYS A 135 13.99 -6.33 1.38
C LYS A 135 15.27 -5.50 1.36
N HIS A 136 16.30 -5.99 0.72
CA HIS A 136 17.62 -5.34 0.67
C HIS A 136 17.63 -3.98 -0.04
N PHE A 137 16.62 -3.64 -0.83
CA PHE A 137 16.47 -2.33 -1.46
C PHE A 137 16.01 -1.25 -0.47
N PHE A 138 15.28 -1.62 0.58
CA PHE A 138 14.61 -0.67 1.46
C PHE A 138 15.37 -0.47 2.77
N LYS A 139 15.61 0.79 3.13
CA LYS A 139 16.32 1.15 4.37
C LYS A 139 15.45 0.97 5.61
N CYS A 140 14.16 1.29 5.51
CA CYS A 140 13.15 1.08 6.54
C CYS A 140 11.75 1.11 5.93
N TRP A 141 10.74 0.80 6.76
CA TRP A 141 9.32 0.91 6.39
C TRP A 141 8.46 1.29 7.58
N VAL A 142 7.31 1.90 7.30
CA VAL A 142 6.23 2.15 8.27
C VAL A 142 4.93 1.55 7.76
N GLY A 143 4.20 0.89 8.68
CA GLY A 143 2.85 0.35 8.46
C GLY A 143 1.78 1.19 9.14
N GLU A 144 0.51 0.77 9.03
CA GLU A 144 -0.63 1.52 9.59
C GLU A 144 -0.59 1.70 11.12
N ASP A 145 0.13 0.82 11.81
CA ASP A 145 0.26 0.73 13.27
C ASP A 145 1.63 1.16 13.78
N SER A 146 2.51 1.70 12.92
CA SER A 146 3.85 2.14 13.30
C SER A 146 3.87 3.48 14.02
N LEU A 147 2.93 4.37 13.69
CA LEU A 147 2.82 5.73 14.21
C LEU A 147 1.40 6.02 14.68
N SER A 148 1.18 7.18 15.32
CA SER A 148 -0.17 7.59 15.75
C SER A 148 -1.10 7.93 14.58
N GLU A 149 -0.53 8.28 13.44
CA GLU A 149 -1.25 8.61 12.22
C GLU A 149 -0.70 7.81 11.03
N LYS A 150 -1.56 7.59 10.04
CA LYS A 150 -1.24 6.91 8.79
C LYS A 150 -1.66 7.75 7.58
N LYS A 151 -1.31 7.35 6.36
CA LYS A 151 -1.77 8.02 5.14
C LYS A 151 -3.30 8.09 5.10
N PRO A 152 -3.92 9.22 4.78
CA PRO A 152 -3.37 10.40 4.10
C PRO A 152 -2.77 11.48 5.01
N ASN A 153 -2.52 11.22 6.30
CA ASN A 153 -1.79 12.17 7.14
C ASN A 153 -0.31 12.26 6.69
N ALA A 154 0.28 13.45 6.78
CA ALA A 154 1.67 13.70 6.40
C ALA A 154 2.70 13.12 7.38
N MET A 155 2.30 12.79 8.61
CA MET A 155 3.21 12.35 9.69
C MET A 155 4.15 11.21 9.26
N PRO A 156 3.68 10.14 8.58
CA PRO A 156 4.58 9.05 8.15
C PRO A 156 5.66 9.50 7.19
N LEU A 157 5.36 10.46 6.30
CA LEU A 157 6.32 11.00 5.33
C LEU A 157 7.38 11.87 6.02
N PHE A 158 6.98 12.74 6.95
CA PHE A 158 7.93 13.48 7.78
C PHE A 158 8.83 12.57 8.61
N HIS A 159 8.26 11.52 9.21
CA HIS A 159 9.01 10.54 9.98
C HIS A 159 10.09 9.87 9.11
N LEU A 160 9.73 9.36 7.93
CA LEU A 160 10.66 8.69 7.03
C LEU A 160 11.74 9.63 6.47
N ALA A 161 11.40 10.87 6.11
CA ALA A 161 12.38 11.84 5.66
C ALA A 161 13.41 12.15 6.76
N ASN A 162 12.95 12.31 8.01
CA ASN A 162 13.83 12.52 9.15
C ASN A 162 14.73 11.31 9.44
N GLU A 163 14.18 10.08 9.45
CA GLU A 163 14.96 8.85 9.61
C GLU A 163 16.04 8.68 8.55
N MET A 164 15.76 9.14 7.34
CA MET A 164 16.73 9.09 6.23
C MET A 164 17.67 10.29 6.19
N ASN A 165 17.59 11.22 7.15
CA ASN A 165 18.39 12.45 7.20
C ASN A 165 18.29 13.23 5.88
N THR A 166 17.09 13.46 5.39
CA THR A 166 16.78 14.23 4.19
C THR A 166 15.61 15.18 4.43
N THR A 167 15.34 16.07 3.48
CA THR A 167 14.22 17.03 3.58
C THR A 167 13.02 16.58 2.74
N ILE A 168 11.87 17.17 2.96
CA ILE A 168 10.65 16.92 2.19
C ILE A 168 10.86 17.27 0.71
N GLU A 169 11.53 18.39 0.44
CA GLU A 169 11.80 18.85 -0.93
C GLU A 169 12.72 17.89 -1.70
N LYS A 170 13.60 17.16 -0.98
CA LYS A 170 14.48 16.13 -1.53
C LYS A 170 13.87 14.73 -1.52
N SER A 171 12.62 14.62 -1.11
CA SER A 171 11.86 13.37 -1.05
C SER A 171 10.73 13.38 -2.07
N ILE A 172 10.27 12.20 -2.48
CA ILE A 172 9.13 12.03 -3.36
C ILE A 172 8.32 10.80 -2.95
N MET A 173 6.98 10.91 -3.01
CA MET A 173 6.05 9.79 -2.77
C MET A 173 5.65 9.14 -4.09
N VAL A 174 5.72 7.83 -4.17
CA VAL A 174 5.20 7.02 -5.30
C VAL A 174 4.10 6.10 -4.78
N GLY A 175 2.90 6.22 -5.33
CA GLY A 175 1.74 5.46 -4.88
C GLY A 175 0.63 5.36 -5.90
N ASP A 176 -0.32 4.44 -5.67
CA ASP A 176 -1.43 4.16 -6.59
C ASP A 176 -2.77 4.74 -6.12
N SER A 177 -2.84 5.26 -4.91
CA SER A 177 -4.10 5.69 -4.32
C SER A 177 -4.12 7.15 -3.90
N LYS A 178 -5.34 7.68 -3.73
CA LYS A 178 -5.56 9.02 -3.17
C LYS A 178 -4.90 9.21 -1.80
N ASN A 179 -4.75 8.15 -1.00
CA ASN A 179 -4.09 8.26 0.30
C ASN A 179 -2.63 8.67 0.17
N ASP A 180 -1.95 8.22 -0.89
CA ASP A 180 -0.55 8.52 -1.16
C ASP A 180 -0.38 9.97 -1.60
N ILE A 181 -1.19 10.36 -2.59
CA ILE A 181 -1.12 11.71 -3.16
C ILE A 181 -1.53 12.77 -2.14
N LEU A 182 -2.59 12.53 -1.37
CA LEU A 182 -3.03 13.44 -0.31
C LEU A 182 -2.00 13.52 0.84
N ALA A 183 -1.36 12.39 1.21
CA ALA A 183 -0.28 12.42 2.20
C ALA A 183 0.89 13.28 1.73
N ALA A 184 1.29 13.14 0.47
CA ALA A 184 2.33 13.94 -0.15
C ALA A 184 1.96 15.44 -0.17
N GLN A 185 0.74 15.77 -0.60
CA GLN A 185 0.24 17.16 -0.59
C GLN A 185 0.22 17.75 0.81
N ASN A 186 -0.26 17.01 1.81
CA ASN A 186 -0.27 17.41 3.21
C ASN A 186 1.14 17.63 3.77
N ALA A 187 2.15 16.96 3.21
CA ALA A 187 3.56 17.15 3.54
C ALA A 187 4.26 18.21 2.69
N SER A 188 3.60 18.82 1.70
CA SER A 188 4.22 19.66 0.66
C SER A 188 5.32 18.91 -0.11
N MET A 189 5.16 17.60 -0.31
CA MET A 189 6.06 16.72 -1.03
C MET A 189 5.53 16.47 -2.45
N GLU A 190 6.40 16.37 -3.43
CA GLU A 190 6.03 15.94 -4.78
C GLU A 190 5.62 14.46 -4.77
N SER A 191 4.77 14.08 -5.73
CA SER A 191 4.27 12.71 -5.82
C SER A 191 4.15 12.22 -7.26
N ILE A 192 4.36 10.92 -7.44
CA ILE A 192 4.10 10.19 -8.67
C ILE A 192 2.94 9.24 -8.42
N GLY A 193 1.89 9.37 -9.23
CA GLY A 193 0.78 8.41 -9.25
C GLY A 193 1.08 7.27 -10.21
N VAL A 194 0.82 6.01 -9.82
CA VAL A 194 0.79 4.89 -10.77
C VAL A 194 -0.67 4.52 -11.07
N SER A 195 -0.99 4.31 -12.37
CA SER A 195 -2.38 4.15 -12.81
C SER A 195 -2.93 2.72 -12.68
N TYR A 196 -2.07 1.72 -12.48
CA TYR A 196 -2.42 0.29 -12.50
C TYR A 196 -2.88 -0.29 -11.15
N GLY A 197 -2.84 0.47 -10.07
CA GLY A 197 -3.14 0.02 -8.71
C GLY A 197 -4.65 -0.05 -8.35
N TYR A 198 -4.99 0.19 -7.08
CA TYR A 198 -6.34 -0.08 -6.52
C TYR A 198 -7.12 1.16 -6.09
N ASN A 199 -6.93 2.29 -6.67
CA ASN A 199 -7.50 3.57 -6.22
C ASN A 199 -9.05 3.61 -6.21
N TYR A 200 -9.71 2.70 -5.52
CA TYR A 200 -11.18 2.69 -5.26
C TYR A 200 -12.06 2.83 -6.52
N ASN A 201 -11.55 2.44 -7.70
CA ASN A 201 -12.11 2.73 -9.03
C ASN A 201 -12.15 4.24 -9.38
N GLU A 202 -11.36 5.07 -8.70
CA GLU A 202 -11.18 6.50 -8.99
C GLU A 202 -9.92 6.71 -9.84
N ASN A 203 -9.89 7.76 -10.66
CA ASN A 203 -8.69 8.08 -11.42
C ASN A 203 -7.67 8.78 -10.52
N ILE A 204 -6.45 8.27 -10.44
CA ILE A 204 -5.37 8.86 -9.63
C ILE A 204 -5.05 10.29 -10.05
N SER A 205 -5.23 10.63 -11.34
CA SER A 205 -5.02 11.98 -11.86
C SER A 205 -5.94 13.03 -11.23
N ASP A 206 -7.11 12.63 -10.73
CA ASP A 206 -8.08 13.55 -10.11
C ASP A 206 -7.55 14.14 -8.80
N TYR A 207 -6.51 13.53 -8.23
CA TYR A 207 -5.84 13.98 -7.00
C TYR A 207 -4.60 14.86 -7.25
N ASN A 208 -4.31 15.20 -8.54
CA ASN A 208 -3.23 16.07 -8.95
C ASN A 208 -1.83 15.69 -8.42
N PRO A 209 -1.35 14.45 -8.66
CA PRO A 209 0.06 14.14 -8.45
C PRO A 209 0.93 15.00 -9.39
N SER A 210 2.24 15.10 -9.12
CA SER A 210 3.17 15.83 -10.00
C SER A 210 3.23 15.22 -11.41
N ILE A 211 3.09 13.89 -11.51
CA ILE A 211 2.95 13.13 -12.76
C ILE A 211 2.24 11.81 -12.48
N VAL A 212 1.63 11.23 -13.52
CA VAL A 212 1.12 9.86 -13.51
C VAL A 212 1.90 9.03 -14.52
N VAL A 213 2.24 7.81 -14.14
CA VAL A 213 2.89 6.80 -14.98
C VAL A 213 2.01 5.55 -15.11
N ASP A 214 2.03 4.91 -16.26
CA ASP A 214 1.22 3.72 -16.52
C ASP A 214 1.97 2.41 -16.26
N SER A 215 3.29 2.48 -16.16
CA SER A 215 4.16 1.36 -15.82
C SER A 215 5.16 1.76 -14.74
N PHE A 216 5.51 0.83 -13.85
CA PHE A 216 6.57 1.09 -12.86
C PHE A 216 7.93 1.32 -13.52
N SER A 217 8.15 0.74 -14.69
CA SER A 217 9.38 0.95 -15.47
C SER A 217 9.56 2.40 -15.94
N ASP A 218 8.46 3.16 -16.12
CA ASP A 218 8.53 4.56 -16.57
C ASP A 218 9.25 5.45 -15.54
N LEU A 219 9.34 5.00 -14.28
CA LEU A 219 10.12 5.71 -13.26
C LEU A 219 11.60 5.86 -13.63
N GLN A 220 12.17 4.93 -14.40
CA GLN A 220 13.57 4.99 -14.81
C GLN A 220 13.90 6.21 -15.68
N GLU A 221 12.90 6.76 -16.37
CA GLU A 221 13.06 7.96 -17.20
C GLU A 221 12.97 9.25 -16.35
N LEU A 222 12.42 9.16 -15.15
CA LEU A 222 12.20 10.30 -14.26
C LEU A 222 13.35 10.52 -13.27
N PHE A 223 14.14 9.49 -13.02
CA PHE A 223 15.30 9.46 -12.12
C PHE A 223 16.59 9.13 -12.90
#